data_1948d7ebc570cd7a4df6775fd7d6bbeb
#
_entry.id   1948d7ebc570cd7a4df6775fd7d6bbeb
#
_cell.length_a   1.000
_cell.length_b   1.000
_cell.length_c   1.000
_cell.angle_alpha   90.00
_cell.angle_beta   90.00
_cell.angle_gamma   90.00
#
_symmetry.space_group_name_H-M   'P 1'
#
loop_
_entity.id
_entity.type
_entity.pdbx_description
1 polymer ?
#
loop_
_entity_poly.entity_id
_entity_poly.type
_entity_poly.pdbx_seq_one_letter_code
_entity_poly.pdbx_strand_id
1 'polypeptide(L)' 'MKNNLSTGIDIVSINRIKEILTSSKRERFLKKMFSSNEIKEAKSRLNEAQFFSGRFAAKEAVRLSLIHI' A
#
# COMPACT_ATOMS: atom_id res chain seq x y z
N MET A 1 4.88 -13.05 18.98
CA MET A 1 6.04 -12.68 18.20
C MET A 1 5.76 -12.56 16.72
N LYS A 2 5.18 -13.57 16.11
CA LYS A 2 4.85 -13.50 14.70
C LYS A 2 3.85 -12.39 14.42
N ASN A 3 2.89 -12.24 15.31
CA ASN A 3 1.90 -11.19 15.15
C ASN A 3 2.54 -9.80 15.24
N ASN A 4 3.56 -9.70 16.07
CA ASN A 4 4.26 -8.44 16.22
C ASN A 4 4.98 -8.07 14.94
N LEU A 5 5.54 -9.06 14.27
CA LEU A 5 6.22 -8.82 13.01
C LEU A 5 5.24 -8.31 11.96
N SER A 6 4.08 -8.94 11.85
CA SER A 6 3.07 -8.52 10.90
C SER A 6 2.62 -7.09 11.19
N THR A 7 2.36 -6.83 12.46
CA THR A 7 1.91 -5.51 12.87
C THR A 7 2.97 -4.45 12.57
N GLY A 8 4.23 -4.79 12.86
CA GLY A 8 5.32 -3.86 12.59
C GLY A 8 5.45 -3.54 11.12
N ILE A 9 5.32 -4.54 10.27
CA ILE A 9 5.40 -4.35 8.84
C ILE A 9 4.26 -3.46 8.36
N ASP A 10 3.07 -3.70 8.86
CA ASP A 10 1.91 -2.90 8.46
C ASP A 10 2.10 -1.44 8.83
N ILE A 11 2.60 -1.19 10.04
CA ILE A 11 2.83 0.19 10.48
C ILE A 11 3.86 0.88 9.60
N VAL A 12 4.94 0.18 9.29
CA VAL A 12 5.99 0.74 8.43
C VAL A 12 5.44 1.04 7.05
N SER A 13 4.61 0.15 6.51
CA SER A 13 4.03 0.34 5.18
C SER A 13 3.12 1.55 5.15
N ILE A 14 2.30 1.72 6.17
CA ILE A 14 1.38 2.86 6.23
C ILE A 14 2.16 4.16 6.27
N ASN A 15 3.19 4.24 7.09
CA ASN A 15 4.00 5.45 7.20
C ASN A 15 4.69 5.76 5.88
N ARG A 16 5.24 4.76 5.23
CA ARG A 16 5.93 4.94 3.97
C ARG A 16 4.97 5.42 2.88
N ILE A 17 3.81 4.80 2.79
CA ILE A 17 2.81 5.20 1.81
C ILE A 17 2.36 6.63 2.08
N LYS A 18 2.17 6.97 3.34
CA LYS A 18 1.77 8.31 3.72
C LYS A 18 2.78 9.36 3.25
N GLU A 19 4.06 9.06 3.43
CA GLU A 19 5.13 9.93 2.98
C GLU A 19 5.08 10.14 1.47
N ILE A 20 4.92 9.06 0.75
CA ILE A 20 4.87 9.12 -0.71
C ILE A 20 3.65 9.92 -1.18
N LEU A 21 2.52 9.71 -0.53
CA LEU A 21 1.30 10.40 -0.91
C LEU A 21 1.35 11.90 -0.67
N THR A 22 2.22 12.34 0.24
CA THR A 22 2.38 13.77 0.50
C THR A 22 3.56 14.37 -0.25
N SER A 23 4.24 13.57 -1.05
CA SER A 23 5.39 14.04 -1.81
C SER A 23 5.01 14.26 -3.28
N SER A 24 5.94 14.81 -4.04
CA SER A 24 5.72 15.04 -5.47
C SER A 24 5.69 13.73 -6.25
N LYS A 25 6.06 12.63 -5.62
CA LYS A 25 6.06 11.32 -6.28
C LYS A 25 4.69 10.64 -6.24
N ARG A 26 3.72 11.28 -5.63
CA ARG A 26 2.40 10.71 -5.42
C ARG A 26 1.77 10.16 -6.72
N GLU A 27 1.68 11.01 -7.75
CA GLU A 27 1.00 10.60 -8.96
C GLU A 27 1.71 9.44 -9.66
N ARG A 28 3.02 9.52 -9.75
CA ARG A 28 3.80 8.46 -10.39
C ARG A 28 3.64 7.15 -9.65
N PHE A 29 3.71 7.20 -8.33
CA PHE A 29 3.56 6.01 -7.50
C PHE A 29 2.19 5.38 -7.68
N LEU A 30 1.14 6.19 -7.62
CA LEU A 30 -0.22 5.67 -7.74
C LEU A 30 -0.46 5.05 -9.11
N LYS A 31 -0.03 5.71 -10.17
CA LYS A 31 -0.22 5.17 -11.51
C LYS A 31 0.55 3.87 -11.73
N LYS A 32 1.71 3.77 -11.10
CA LYS A 32 2.54 2.59 -11.27
C LYS A 32 2.04 1.40 -10.47
N MET A 33 1.55 1.65 -9.27
CA MET A 33 1.21 0.57 -8.34
C MET A 33 -0.25 0.23 -8.27
N PHE A 34 -1.13 1.11 -8.70
CA PHE A 34 -2.57 0.92 -8.55
C PHE A 34 -3.32 1.19 -9.84
N SER A 35 -4.45 0.49 -10.01
CA SER A 35 -5.30 0.72 -11.18
C SER A 35 -6.11 1.99 -10.98
N SER A 36 -6.70 2.49 -12.09
CA SER A 36 -7.54 3.67 -11.98
C SER A 36 -8.77 3.42 -11.09
N ASN A 37 -9.28 2.18 -11.09
CA ASN A 37 -10.39 1.85 -10.21
C ASN A 37 -9.99 1.94 -8.76
N GLU A 38 -8.80 1.46 -8.42
CA GLU A 38 -8.31 1.53 -7.04
C GLU A 38 -8.10 2.97 -6.60
N ILE A 39 -7.54 3.78 -7.48
CA ILE A 39 -7.31 5.19 -7.17
C ILE A 39 -8.65 5.89 -6.96
N LYS A 40 -9.62 5.58 -7.79
CA LYS A 40 -10.93 6.17 -7.69
C LYS A 40 -11.62 5.77 -6.39
N GLU A 41 -11.51 4.49 -6.04
CA GLU A 41 -12.12 3.99 -4.81
C GLU A 41 -11.50 4.66 -3.58
N ALA A 42 -10.21 4.91 -3.62
CA ALA A 42 -9.52 5.54 -2.49
C ALA A 42 -10.09 6.91 -2.17
N LYS A 43 -10.61 7.60 -3.16
CA LYS A 43 -11.16 8.93 -2.96
C LYS A 43 -12.40 8.92 -2.07
N SER A 44 -13.09 7.79 -2.01
CA SER A 44 -14.28 7.66 -1.18
C SER A 44 -13.94 7.18 0.22
N ARG A 45 -12.68 6.92 0.51
CA ARG A 45 -12.25 6.45 1.82
C ARG A 45 -11.79 7.60 2.68
N LEU A 46 -12.06 7.48 3.98
CA LEU A 46 -11.64 8.51 4.92
C LEU A 46 -10.12 8.56 5.06
N ASN A 47 -9.48 7.41 4.99
CA ASN A 47 -8.04 7.33 5.14
C ASN A 47 -7.43 6.65 3.91
N GLU A 48 -7.03 7.46 2.95
CA GLU A 48 -6.47 6.91 1.71
C GLU A 48 -5.15 6.19 1.95
N ALA A 49 -4.34 6.65 2.89
CA ALA A 49 -3.06 6.01 3.17
C ALA A 49 -3.28 4.57 3.65
N GLN A 50 -4.27 4.37 4.49
CA GLN A 50 -4.58 3.05 4.99
C GLN A 50 -5.11 2.15 3.87
N PHE A 51 -5.96 2.71 3.01
CA PHE A 51 -6.51 1.96 1.89
C PHE A 51 -5.39 1.50 0.95
N PHE A 52 -4.53 2.43 0.54
CA PHE A 52 -3.43 2.10 -0.36
C PHE A 52 -2.44 1.14 0.28
N SER A 53 -2.19 1.30 1.57
CA SER A 53 -1.27 0.40 2.28
C SER A 53 -1.79 -1.03 2.28
N GLY A 54 -3.08 -1.19 2.53
CA GLY A 54 -3.68 -2.52 2.51
C GLY A 54 -3.59 -3.16 1.14
N ARG A 55 -3.90 -2.39 0.10
CA ARG A 55 -3.81 -2.91 -1.27
C ARG A 55 -2.37 -3.21 -1.65
N PHE A 56 -1.45 -2.35 -1.26
CA PHE A 56 -0.04 -2.56 -1.56
C PHE A 56 0.47 -3.82 -0.88
N ALA A 57 0.13 -4.03 0.38
CA ALA A 57 0.55 -5.21 1.12
C ALA A 57 0.01 -6.48 0.46
N ALA A 58 -1.22 -6.45 0.00
CA ALA A 58 -1.81 -7.60 -0.67
C ALA A 58 -1.07 -7.93 -1.96
N LYS A 59 -0.71 -6.89 -2.72
CA LYS A 59 0.02 -7.08 -3.96
C LYS A 59 1.41 -7.65 -3.70
N GLU A 60 2.07 -7.16 -2.65
CA GLU A 60 3.38 -7.68 -2.29
C GLU A 60 3.31 -9.13 -1.84
N ALA A 61 2.28 -9.48 -1.10
CA ALA A 61 2.11 -10.86 -0.64
C ALA A 61 1.95 -11.82 -1.83
N VAL A 62 1.16 -11.44 -2.81
CA VAL A 62 0.98 -12.25 -4.00
C VAL A 62 2.28 -12.40 -4.76
N ARG A 63 3.01 -11.30 -4.91
CA ARG A 63 4.27 -11.29 -5.62
C ARG A 63 5.30 -12.19 -4.95
N LEU A 64 5.40 -12.12 -3.62
CA LEU A 64 6.32 -12.96 -2.88
C LEU A 64 5.95 -14.43 -2.99
N SER A 65 4.66 -14.74 -3.00
CA SER A 65 4.20 -16.11 -3.20
C SER A 65 4.66 -16.66 -4.53
N LEU A 66 4.54 -15.87 -5.59
CA LEU A 66 4.94 -16.30 -6.91
C LEU A 66 6.44 -16.52 -7.01
N ILE A 67 7.20 -15.65 -6.39
CA ILE A 67 8.66 -15.79 -6.38
C ILE A 67 9.07 -17.01 -5.60
N HIS A 68 8.36 -17.30 -4.54
CA HIS A 68 8.69 -18.41 -3.66
C HIS A 68 8.49 -19.76 -4.34
N ILE A 69 7.59 -19.83 -5.27
CA ILE A 69 7.36 -21.03 -6.01
C ILE A 69 8.49 -21.30 -6.99
#